data_dd8d83a8180057c854a98757be7a5541
#
_entry.id   dd8d83a8180057c854a98757be7a5541
#
_cell.length_a   1.000
_cell.length_b   1.000
_cell.length_c   1.000
_cell.angle_alpha   90.00
_cell.angle_beta   90.00
_cell.angle_gamma   90.00
#
_symmetry.space_group_name_H-M   'P 1'
#
loop_
_entity.id
_entity.type
_entity.pdbx_description
1 polymer ?
#
loop_
_entity_poly.entity_id
_entity_poly.type
_entity_poly.pdbx_seq_one_letter_code
_entity_poly.pdbx_strand_id
1 'polypeptide(L)'
;MEFEYVPLGEVTEVTKLAGFEFTKYIKYNDSGEIIALRALNLRHGELDLTDVKRIDRAISDFLPRSKLYIGDILLTYTGNGYGDCALIKENNKYHLAPNICKITPNTEKIDPYFLYSYVRSTEFYQQMSNHMVGSSQPTIPMKTIRILKVPVPSLETQKKITSVISTLDEKIRINQSINDNLAA
;
A
#
# COMPACT_ATOMS: atom_id res chain seq x y z
N MET A 1 -2.36 6.07 27.29
CA MET A 1 -3.44 6.68 26.46
C MET A 1 -4.04 5.53 25.66
N GLU A 2 -5.31 5.26 25.86
CA GLU A 2 -6.02 4.21 25.12
C GLU A 2 -6.63 4.89 23.87
N PHE A 3 -6.35 4.37 22.69
CA PHE A 3 -6.90 4.90 21.43
C PHE A 3 -8.17 4.11 21.07
N GLU A 4 -9.11 4.77 20.44
CA GLU A 4 -10.26 4.10 19.83
C GLU A 4 -9.77 3.31 18.61
N TYR A 5 -10.23 2.06 18.47
CA TYR A 5 -9.94 1.19 17.35
C TYR A 5 -11.20 0.97 16.52
N VAL A 6 -11.16 1.41 15.28
CA VAL A 6 -12.29 1.27 14.33
C VAL A 6 -11.94 0.33 13.18
N PRO A 7 -12.93 -0.26 12.49
CA PRO A 7 -12.67 -0.98 11.25
C PRO A 7 -11.99 -0.09 10.20
N LEU A 8 -10.99 -0.61 9.51
CA LEU A 8 -10.27 0.10 8.45
C LEU A 8 -11.21 0.71 7.40
N GLY A 9 -12.26 -0.01 7.02
CA GLY A 9 -13.24 0.46 6.03
C GLY A 9 -14.11 1.65 6.49
N GLU A 10 -14.11 2.03 7.78
CA GLU A 10 -14.83 3.21 8.28
C GLU A 10 -14.04 4.52 8.07
N VAL A 11 -12.74 4.40 7.89
CA VAL A 11 -11.82 5.54 7.73
C VAL A 11 -11.08 5.51 6.39
N THR A 12 -11.35 4.51 5.53
CA THR A 12 -10.70 4.35 4.21
C THR A 12 -11.64 3.74 3.19
N GLU A 13 -11.32 3.93 1.92
CA GLU A 13 -11.82 3.09 0.84
C GLU A 13 -10.77 2.02 0.49
N VAL A 14 -11.19 0.73 0.49
CA VAL A 14 -10.30 -0.39 0.13
C VAL A 14 -10.76 -1.02 -1.17
N THR A 15 -9.93 -0.92 -2.21
CA THR A 15 -10.22 -1.41 -3.56
C THR A 15 -9.10 -2.29 -4.10
N LYS A 16 -9.39 -3.07 -5.14
CA LYS A 16 -8.42 -3.84 -5.91
C LYS A 16 -8.79 -3.82 -7.38
N LEU A 17 -7.83 -4.12 -8.24
CA LEU A 17 -8.11 -4.46 -9.63
C LEU A 17 -8.92 -5.76 -9.70
N ALA A 18 -10.05 -5.75 -10.40
CA ALA A 18 -10.84 -6.95 -10.57
C ALA A 18 -10.15 -7.93 -11.53
N GLY A 19 -10.27 -9.24 -11.25
CA GLY A 19 -9.62 -10.26 -12.09
C GLY A 19 -10.03 -10.19 -13.55
N PHE A 20 -11.34 -9.95 -13.83
CA PHE A 20 -11.82 -9.81 -15.20
C PHE A 20 -11.27 -8.54 -15.89
N GLU A 21 -11.09 -7.42 -15.17
CA GLU A 21 -10.49 -6.19 -15.70
C GLU A 21 -9.03 -6.43 -16.07
N PHE A 22 -8.29 -7.15 -15.22
CA PHE A 22 -6.92 -7.55 -15.51
C PHE A 22 -6.85 -8.40 -16.78
N THR A 23 -7.61 -9.49 -16.85
CA THR A 23 -7.56 -10.42 -17.98
C THR A 23 -7.99 -9.77 -19.30
N LYS A 24 -9.00 -8.87 -19.24
CA LYS A 24 -9.61 -8.29 -20.44
C LYS A 24 -8.86 -7.06 -20.96
N TYR A 25 -8.36 -6.20 -20.06
CA TYR A 25 -7.89 -4.87 -20.43
C TYR A 25 -6.39 -4.66 -20.21
N ILE A 26 -5.78 -5.27 -19.17
CA ILE A 26 -4.37 -5.04 -18.89
C ILE A 26 -3.51 -5.80 -19.89
N LYS A 27 -2.82 -5.05 -20.73
CA LYS A 27 -1.76 -5.54 -21.60
C LYS A 27 -0.48 -4.82 -21.25
N TYR A 28 0.53 -5.59 -20.87
CA TYR A 28 1.84 -5.03 -20.56
C TYR A 28 2.52 -4.58 -21.85
N ASN A 29 3.09 -3.38 -21.80
CA ASN A 29 3.82 -2.73 -22.89
C ASN A 29 5.05 -2.06 -22.28
N ASP A 30 6.26 -2.49 -22.66
CA ASP A 30 7.51 -1.98 -22.07
C ASP A 30 7.73 -0.49 -22.36
N SER A 31 7.11 0.06 -23.41
CA SER A 31 7.09 1.50 -23.72
C SER A 31 5.93 2.27 -23.09
N GLY A 32 5.06 1.60 -22.30
CA GLY A 32 3.94 2.24 -21.61
C GLY A 32 4.39 3.28 -20.59
N GLU A 33 3.60 4.33 -20.41
CA GLU A 33 3.95 5.46 -19.53
C GLU A 33 3.61 5.20 -18.06
N ILE A 34 2.70 4.26 -17.77
CA ILE A 34 2.19 3.99 -16.43
C ILE A 34 2.80 2.68 -15.91
N ILE A 35 3.35 2.72 -14.71
CA ILE A 35 3.87 1.53 -14.04
C ILE A 35 2.70 0.78 -13.39
N ALA A 36 2.52 -0.49 -13.76
CA ALA A 36 1.58 -1.41 -13.13
C ALA A 36 2.27 -2.08 -11.93
N LEU A 37 1.98 -1.61 -10.71
CA LEU A 37 2.59 -2.12 -9.49
C LEU A 37 2.02 -3.48 -9.12
N ARG A 38 2.91 -4.45 -8.90
CA ARG A 38 2.63 -5.83 -8.50
C ARG A 38 3.12 -6.07 -7.08
N ALA A 39 2.72 -7.18 -6.45
CA ALA A 39 3.16 -7.54 -5.10
C ALA A 39 4.69 -7.50 -4.93
N LEU A 40 5.45 -7.95 -5.94
CA LEU A 40 6.91 -7.94 -5.89
C LEU A 40 7.53 -6.52 -5.86
N ASN A 41 6.75 -5.50 -6.23
CA ASN A 41 7.18 -4.10 -6.17
C ASN A 41 6.98 -3.46 -4.80
N LEU A 42 6.42 -4.18 -3.82
CA LEU A 42 6.26 -3.72 -2.44
C LEU A 42 7.26 -4.47 -1.58
N ARG A 43 8.23 -3.75 -1.00
CA ARG A 43 9.27 -4.35 -0.14
C ARG A 43 9.65 -3.40 0.98
N HIS A 44 9.67 -3.91 2.20
CA HIS A 44 10.16 -3.17 3.37
C HIS A 44 9.53 -1.79 3.58
N GLY A 45 8.27 -1.64 3.18
CA GLY A 45 7.53 -0.38 3.27
C GLY A 45 7.73 0.57 2.08
N GLU A 46 8.59 0.25 1.12
CA GLU A 46 8.89 1.11 -0.03
C GLU A 46 8.53 0.44 -1.37
N LEU A 47 8.54 1.23 -2.44
CA LEU A 47 8.40 0.70 -3.80
C LEU A 47 9.77 0.25 -4.35
N ASP A 48 9.88 -1.03 -4.68
CA ASP A 48 10.98 -1.56 -5.48
C ASP A 48 10.61 -1.47 -6.97
N LEU A 49 11.26 -0.56 -7.68
CA LEU A 49 11.03 -0.29 -9.09
C LEU A 49 12.10 -0.89 -10.02
N THR A 50 12.91 -1.84 -9.54
CA THR A 50 13.96 -2.50 -10.32
C THR A 50 13.41 -3.41 -11.42
N ASP A 51 12.31 -4.11 -11.15
CA ASP A 51 11.55 -4.90 -12.13
C ASP A 51 10.11 -4.40 -12.21
N VAL A 52 9.78 -3.59 -13.19
CA VAL A 52 8.44 -3.03 -13.38
C VAL A 52 7.79 -3.56 -14.67
N LYS A 53 6.48 -3.69 -14.62
CA LYS A 53 5.64 -3.81 -15.81
C LYS A 53 4.95 -2.49 -16.06
N ARG A 54 4.73 -2.18 -17.33
CA ARG A 54 4.11 -0.92 -17.75
C ARG A 54 2.85 -1.19 -18.55
N ILE A 55 1.97 -0.21 -18.57
CA ILE A 55 0.75 -0.18 -19.39
C ILE A 55 0.61 1.20 -20.04
N ASP A 56 -0.14 1.25 -21.12
CA ASP A 56 -0.45 2.52 -21.78
C ASP A 56 -1.35 3.38 -20.89
N ARG A 57 -1.16 4.69 -20.94
CA ARG A 57 -1.96 5.67 -20.19
C ARG A 57 -3.45 5.52 -20.48
N ALA A 58 -3.83 5.26 -21.73
CA ALA A 58 -5.21 5.05 -22.12
C ALA A 58 -5.89 3.90 -21.35
N ILE A 59 -5.16 2.81 -21.09
CA ILE A 59 -5.66 1.68 -20.28
C ILE A 59 -5.86 2.11 -18.82
N SER A 60 -4.88 2.82 -18.27
CA SER A 60 -4.98 3.35 -16.90
C SER A 60 -6.16 4.33 -16.76
N ASP A 61 -6.39 5.19 -17.76
CA ASP A 61 -7.50 6.15 -17.77
C ASP A 61 -8.87 5.46 -17.90
N PHE A 62 -8.93 4.36 -18.62
CA PHE A 62 -10.13 3.54 -18.75
C PHE A 62 -10.50 2.80 -17.45
N LEU A 63 -9.54 2.54 -16.56
CA LEU A 63 -9.73 1.86 -15.28
C LEU A 63 -9.45 2.80 -14.08
N PRO A 64 -10.22 3.88 -13.90
CA PRO A 64 -9.89 4.96 -12.95
C PRO A 64 -9.86 4.50 -11.50
N ARG A 65 -10.63 3.47 -11.11
CA ARG A 65 -10.62 2.90 -9.77
C ARG A 65 -9.25 2.31 -9.36
N SER A 66 -8.49 1.86 -10.35
CA SER A 66 -7.20 1.21 -10.14
C SER A 66 -6.02 2.16 -10.30
N LYS A 67 -6.25 3.43 -10.64
CA LYS A 67 -5.22 4.47 -10.58
C LYS A 67 -4.79 4.73 -9.15
N LEU A 68 -3.53 5.12 -9.01
CA LEU A 68 -2.93 5.42 -7.72
C LEU A 68 -2.58 6.90 -7.60
N TYR A 69 -2.86 7.46 -6.44
CA TYR A 69 -2.66 8.86 -6.12
C TYR A 69 -1.83 9.02 -4.85
N ILE A 70 -1.22 10.19 -4.68
CA ILE A 70 -0.49 10.53 -3.45
C ILE A 70 -1.37 10.28 -2.23
N GLY A 71 -0.82 9.58 -1.25
CA GLY A 71 -1.52 9.22 -0.02
C GLY A 71 -2.22 7.85 -0.06
N ASP A 72 -2.38 7.23 -1.24
CA ASP A 72 -2.84 5.84 -1.31
C ASP A 72 -1.79 4.92 -0.68
N ILE A 73 -2.26 3.94 0.08
CA ILE A 73 -1.42 2.89 0.65
C ILE A 73 -1.69 1.60 -0.11
N LEU A 74 -0.65 0.96 -0.58
CA LEU A 74 -0.73 -0.35 -1.19
C LEU A 74 -0.47 -1.42 -0.16
N LEU A 75 -1.17 -2.55 -0.28
CA LEU A 75 -1.03 -3.69 0.61
C LEU A 75 -1.10 -4.99 -0.20
N THR A 76 -0.10 -5.84 -0.06
CA THR A 76 -0.12 -7.21 -0.59
C THR A 76 -1.04 -8.06 0.27
N TYR A 77 -2.10 -8.61 -0.34
CA TYR A 77 -3.09 -9.42 0.36
C TYR A 77 -3.11 -10.89 -0.05
N THR A 78 -2.26 -11.29 -1.00
CA THR A 78 -2.17 -12.66 -1.54
C THR A 78 -0.72 -13.05 -1.77
N GLY A 79 -0.37 -14.30 -1.42
CA GLY A 79 0.96 -14.89 -1.63
C GLY A 79 1.93 -14.68 -0.48
N ASN A 80 3.19 -15.12 -0.65
CA ASN A 80 4.20 -15.13 0.41
C ASN A 80 4.63 -13.73 0.89
N GLY A 81 4.39 -12.68 0.08
CA GLY A 81 4.66 -11.29 0.46
C GLY A 81 3.45 -10.59 1.12
N TYR A 82 2.46 -11.34 1.63
CA TYR A 82 1.32 -10.71 2.30
C TYR A 82 1.79 -9.83 3.47
N GLY A 83 1.16 -8.67 3.62
CA GLY A 83 1.56 -7.67 4.61
C GLY A 83 2.59 -6.66 4.10
N ASP A 84 3.32 -6.97 3.00
CA ASP A 84 4.14 -5.94 2.36
C ASP A 84 3.26 -4.78 1.88
N CYS A 85 3.70 -3.57 2.16
CA CYS A 85 2.95 -2.36 1.82
C CYS A 85 3.89 -1.24 1.34
N ALA A 86 3.31 -0.22 0.72
CA ALA A 86 4.02 1.00 0.33
C ALA A 86 3.07 2.19 0.29
N LEU A 87 3.58 3.39 0.56
CA LEU A 87 2.85 4.65 0.42
C LEU A 87 3.13 5.27 -0.95
N ILE A 88 2.09 5.66 -1.67
CA ILE A 88 2.22 6.37 -2.95
C ILE A 88 2.61 7.83 -2.71
N LYS A 89 3.72 8.24 -3.33
CA LYS A 89 4.33 9.57 -3.19
C LYS A 89 4.24 10.43 -4.47
N GLU A 90 3.74 9.86 -5.58
CA GLU A 90 3.65 10.54 -6.89
C GLU A 90 2.30 10.27 -7.57
N ASN A 91 1.73 11.30 -8.20
CA ASN A 91 0.51 11.18 -8.99
C ASN A 91 0.80 10.75 -10.44
N ASN A 92 -0.22 10.19 -11.11
CA ASN A 92 -0.23 9.93 -12.55
C ASN A 92 0.90 9.00 -13.06
N LYS A 93 1.49 8.20 -12.19
CA LYS A 93 2.64 7.33 -12.50
C LYS A 93 2.34 5.85 -12.35
N TYR A 94 1.37 5.51 -11.48
CA TYR A 94 1.16 4.15 -11.04
C TYR A 94 -0.28 3.67 -11.21
N HIS A 95 -0.43 2.38 -11.40
CA HIS A 95 -1.70 1.67 -11.49
C HIS A 95 -1.64 0.35 -10.72
N LEU A 96 -2.77 -0.12 -10.17
CA LEU A 96 -2.85 -1.43 -9.52
C LEU A 96 -2.65 -2.57 -10.51
N ALA A 97 -1.90 -3.59 -10.10
CA ALA A 97 -1.90 -4.92 -10.69
C ALA A 97 -2.46 -5.95 -9.70
N PRO A 98 -2.58 -7.25 -10.07
CA PRO A 98 -3.10 -8.27 -9.19
C PRO A 98 -2.32 -8.48 -7.89
N ASN A 99 -2.99 -9.08 -6.89
CA ASN A 99 -2.45 -9.50 -5.58
C ASN A 99 -2.16 -8.38 -4.60
N ILE A 100 -2.35 -7.13 -5.00
CA ILE A 100 -2.29 -5.96 -4.11
C ILE A 100 -3.63 -5.23 -4.10
N CYS A 101 -3.94 -4.59 -2.99
CA CYS A 101 -5.07 -3.67 -2.88
C CYS A 101 -4.59 -2.26 -2.58
N LYS A 102 -5.44 -1.31 -2.90
CA LYS A 102 -5.31 0.11 -2.58
C LYS A 102 -6.18 0.43 -1.39
N ILE A 103 -5.60 1.11 -0.42
CA ILE A 103 -6.26 1.70 0.75
C ILE A 103 -6.15 3.21 0.57
N THR A 104 -7.27 3.86 0.30
CA THR A 104 -7.36 5.33 0.16
C THR A 104 -7.89 5.91 1.46
N PRO A 105 -7.06 6.63 2.25
CA PRO A 105 -7.47 7.22 3.52
C PRO A 105 -8.51 8.34 3.32
N ASN A 106 -9.51 8.40 4.21
CA ASN A 106 -10.31 9.59 4.38
C ASN A 106 -9.53 10.60 5.22
N THR A 107 -8.93 11.59 4.58
CA THR A 107 -8.03 12.57 5.24
C THR A 107 -8.71 13.48 6.27
N GLU A 108 -10.05 13.51 6.33
CA GLU A 108 -10.78 14.17 7.40
C GLU A 108 -10.78 13.38 8.71
N LYS A 109 -10.45 12.06 8.64
CA LYS A 109 -10.47 11.14 9.78
C LYS A 109 -9.09 10.60 10.12
N ILE A 110 -8.27 10.31 9.10
CA ILE A 110 -6.99 9.66 9.31
C ILE A 110 -5.91 10.21 8.36
N ASP A 111 -4.77 10.55 8.94
CA ASP A 111 -3.59 10.98 8.20
C ASP A 111 -3.01 9.79 7.41
N PRO A 112 -2.71 9.95 6.10
CA PRO A 112 -2.20 8.86 5.26
C PRO A 112 -0.89 8.27 5.78
N TYR A 113 0.04 9.10 6.28
CA TYR A 113 1.31 8.62 6.79
C TYR A 113 1.17 7.92 8.14
N PHE A 114 0.25 8.40 8.99
CA PHE A 114 -0.10 7.72 10.25
C PHE A 114 -0.65 6.32 9.97
N LEU A 115 -1.64 6.21 9.08
CA LEU A 115 -2.21 4.92 8.70
C LEU A 115 -1.16 4.00 8.07
N TYR A 116 -0.34 4.51 7.16
CA TYR A 116 0.75 3.76 6.54
C TYR A 116 1.73 3.21 7.59
N SER A 117 2.09 4.03 8.58
CA SER A 117 2.97 3.62 9.67
C SER A 117 2.36 2.48 10.50
N TYR A 118 1.05 2.54 10.76
CA TYR A 118 0.34 1.48 11.47
C TYR A 118 0.21 0.20 10.62
N VAL A 119 -0.09 0.31 9.33
CA VAL A 119 -0.17 -0.84 8.41
C VAL A 119 1.15 -1.60 8.35
N ARG A 120 2.30 -0.96 8.57
CA ARG A 120 3.64 -1.58 8.68
C ARG A 120 3.90 -2.24 10.03
N SER A 121 3.04 -2.05 11.03
CA SER A 121 3.29 -2.54 12.38
C SER A 121 3.11 -4.05 12.50
N THR A 122 3.81 -4.63 13.47
CA THR A 122 3.64 -6.04 13.85
C THR A 122 2.21 -6.35 14.26
N GLU A 123 1.53 -5.40 14.93
CA GLU A 123 0.15 -5.54 15.36
C GLU A 123 -0.81 -5.72 14.17
N PHE A 124 -0.68 -4.88 13.15
CA PHE A 124 -1.51 -5.00 11.94
C PHE A 124 -1.20 -6.30 11.17
N TYR A 125 0.08 -6.66 11.06
CA TYR A 125 0.50 -7.91 10.45
C TYR A 125 -0.10 -9.13 11.19
N GLN A 126 -0.11 -9.13 12.51
CA GLN A 126 -0.73 -10.21 13.31
C GLN A 126 -2.23 -10.30 13.06
N GLN A 127 -2.94 -9.17 12.99
CA GLN A 127 -4.35 -9.18 12.61
C GLN A 127 -4.56 -9.81 11.23
N MET A 128 -3.74 -9.45 10.24
CA MET A 128 -3.79 -10.06 8.91
C MET A 128 -3.54 -11.57 8.98
N SER A 129 -2.47 -11.99 9.66
CA SER A 129 -2.06 -13.38 9.79
C SER A 129 -3.15 -14.27 10.39
N ASN A 130 -3.87 -13.77 11.39
CA ASN A 130 -4.96 -14.50 12.03
C ASN A 130 -6.18 -14.74 11.10
N HIS A 131 -6.24 -14.07 9.97
CA HIS A 131 -7.35 -14.18 9.01
C HIS A 131 -6.95 -14.77 7.65
N MET A 132 -5.73 -15.30 7.56
CA MET A 132 -5.25 -15.94 6.33
C MET A 132 -6.03 -17.21 6.00
N VAL A 133 -6.30 -17.41 4.71
CA VAL A 133 -6.98 -18.58 4.18
C VAL A 133 -6.12 -19.20 3.07
N GLY A 134 -6.04 -20.52 3.05
CA GLY A 134 -5.27 -21.27 2.05
C GLY A 134 -3.82 -21.53 2.47
N SER A 135 -3.31 -22.74 2.15
CA SER A 135 -1.96 -23.19 2.54
C SER A 135 -0.91 -22.96 1.45
N SER A 136 -1.25 -23.14 0.18
CA SER A 136 -0.30 -22.99 -0.94
C SER A 136 -0.18 -21.55 -1.45
N GLN A 137 -1.26 -20.78 -1.40
CA GLN A 137 -1.27 -19.36 -1.73
C GLN A 137 -2.14 -18.60 -0.72
N PRO A 138 -1.57 -18.26 0.43
CA PRO A 138 -2.30 -17.59 1.49
C PRO A 138 -2.93 -16.29 0.98
N THR A 139 -4.21 -16.07 1.32
CA THR A 139 -4.98 -14.92 0.85
C THR A 139 -5.86 -14.39 1.97
N ILE A 140 -5.98 -13.06 2.06
CA ILE A 140 -6.92 -12.39 2.95
C ILE A 140 -8.08 -11.86 2.11
N PRO A 141 -9.33 -12.26 2.38
CA PRO A 141 -10.49 -11.73 1.67
C PRO A 141 -10.62 -10.22 1.84
N MET A 142 -11.01 -9.50 0.78
CA MET A 142 -11.17 -8.03 0.82
C MET A 142 -12.16 -7.56 1.89
N LYS A 143 -13.23 -8.34 2.17
CA LYS A 143 -14.16 -8.06 3.26
C LYS A 143 -13.48 -8.08 4.62
N THR A 144 -12.51 -8.98 4.80
CA THR A 144 -11.74 -9.13 6.04
C THR A 144 -10.76 -7.97 6.21
N ILE A 145 -10.09 -7.53 5.14
CA ILE A 145 -9.19 -6.36 5.21
C ILE A 145 -9.96 -5.13 5.71
N ARG A 146 -11.20 -4.93 5.26
CA ARG A 146 -12.03 -3.78 5.68
C ARG A 146 -12.42 -3.78 7.15
N ILE A 147 -12.47 -4.94 7.80
CA ILE A 147 -12.83 -5.06 9.22
C ILE A 147 -11.63 -5.13 10.16
N LEU A 148 -10.39 -5.19 9.64
CA LEU A 148 -9.19 -5.08 10.46
C LEU A 148 -9.22 -3.76 11.25
N LYS A 149 -8.75 -3.80 12.48
CA LYS A 149 -8.85 -2.67 13.39
C LYS A 149 -7.65 -1.73 13.23
N VAL A 150 -7.92 -0.44 13.21
CA VAL A 150 -6.89 0.61 13.19
C VAL A 150 -7.17 1.65 14.26
N PRO A 151 -6.13 2.19 14.94
CA PRO A 151 -6.32 3.24 15.94
C PRO A 151 -6.63 4.58 15.24
N VAL A 152 -7.55 5.35 15.82
CA VAL A 152 -7.91 6.66 15.27
C VAL A 152 -7.90 7.72 16.40
N PRO A 153 -6.71 8.15 16.83
CA PRO A 153 -6.60 9.31 17.72
C PRO A 153 -6.98 10.60 16.97
N SER A 154 -7.05 11.72 17.68
CA SER A 154 -7.29 13.02 17.03
C SER A 154 -6.27 13.30 15.94
N LEU A 155 -6.64 14.00 14.85
CA LEU A 155 -5.72 14.36 13.76
C LEU A 155 -4.48 15.12 14.26
N GLU A 156 -4.62 15.91 15.32
CA GLU A 156 -3.48 16.58 15.97
C GLU A 156 -2.49 15.57 16.56
N THR A 157 -3.01 14.56 17.25
CA THR A 157 -2.19 13.47 17.81
C THR A 157 -1.53 12.65 16.70
N GLN A 158 -2.28 12.31 15.65
CA GLN A 158 -1.74 11.62 14.47
C GLN A 158 -0.54 12.39 13.88
N LYS A 159 -0.69 13.71 13.65
CA LYS A 159 0.38 14.57 13.13
C LYS A 159 1.61 14.63 14.04
N LYS A 160 1.43 14.65 15.35
CA LYS A 160 2.56 14.59 16.32
C LYS A 160 3.32 13.25 16.20
N ILE A 161 2.58 12.14 16.10
CA ILE A 161 3.17 10.81 15.94
C ILE A 161 3.92 10.72 14.60
N THR A 162 3.27 11.14 13.51
CA THR A 162 3.88 11.07 12.16
C THR A 162 5.12 11.94 12.02
N SER A 163 5.19 13.09 12.68
CA SER A 163 6.38 13.95 12.66
C SER A 163 7.61 13.25 13.23
N VAL A 164 7.44 12.44 14.26
CA VAL A 164 8.55 11.66 14.84
C VAL A 164 8.94 10.50 13.94
N ILE A 165 7.94 9.71 13.48
CA ILE A 165 8.18 8.53 12.65
C ILE A 165 8.83 8.94 11.31
N SER A 166 8.32 9.98 10.65
CA SER A 166 8.87 10.44 9.37
C SER A 166 10.32 10.91 9.49
N THR A 167 10.69 11.54 10.61
CA THR A 167 12.08 11.93 10.87
C THR A 167 12.99 10.69 11.03
N LEU A 168 12.51 9.63 11.67
CA LEU A 168 13.25 8.38 11.81
C LEU A 168 13.39 7.65 10.47
N ASP A 169 12.30 7.52 9.70
CA ASP A 169 12.31 6.91 8.37
C ASP A 169 13.27 7.66 7.43
N GLU A 170 13.29 8.99 7.48
CA GLU A 170 14.23 9.79 6.68
C GLU A 170 15.69 9.55 7.07
N LYS A 171 16.00 9.47 8.36
CA LYS A 171 17.35 9.13 8.83
C LYS A 171 17.77 7.73 8.39
N ILE A 172 16.87 6.75 8.47
CA ILE A 172 17.13 5.38 8.00
C ILE A 172 17.45 5.40 6.50
N ARG A 173 16.66 6.10 5.70
CA ARG A 173 16.85 6.23 4.25
C ARG A 173 18.19 6.89 3.91
N ILE A 174 18.56 7.96 4.62
CA ILE A 174 19.85 8.64 4.41
C ILE A 174 21.01 7.70 4.75
N ASN A 175 20.94 6.99 5.88
CA ASN A 175 21.99 6.04 6.26
C ASN A 175 22.14 4.89 5.27
N GLN A 176 21.03 4.35 4.75
CA GLN A 176 21.07 3.33 3.69
C GLN A 176 21.77 3.87 2.43
N SER A 177 21.39 5.07 1.98
CA SER A 177 22.04 5.70 0.82
C SER A 177 23.54 5.94 1.03
N ILE A 178 23.97 6.32 2.23
CA ILE A 178 25.39 6.47 2.57
C ILE A 178 26.09 5.12 2.49
N ASN A 179 25.51 4.07 3.07
CA ASN A 179 26.10 2.72 3.05
C ASN A 179 26.23 2.19 1.63
N ASP A 180 25.22 2.37 0.80
CA ASP A 180 25.24 1.93 -0.62
C ASP A 180 26.36 2.66 -1.39
N ASN A 181 26.57 3.97 -1.14
CA ASN A 181 27.63 4.74 -1.76
C ASN A 181 29.04 4.37 -1.26
N LEU A 182 29.16 3.87 -0.02
CA LEU A 182 30.45 3.43 0.54
C LEU A 182 30.82 2.00 0.09
N ALA A 183 29.85 1.23 -0.35
CA ALA A 183 30.04 -0.16 -0.85
C ALA A 183 30.31 -0.22 -2.35
N ALA A 184 30.13 0.88 -3.09
CA ALA A 184 30.36 0.99 -4.54
C ALA A 184 31.77 1.47 -4.85
#